data_131c1372dd7f4364e53f5c46c41bf5b9
#
_entry.id   131c1372dd7f4364e53f5c46c41bf5b9
#
_cell.length_a   1.000
_cell.length_b   1.000
_cell.length_c   1.000
_cell.angle_alpha   90.00
_cell.angle_beta   90.00
_cell.angle_gamma   90.00
#
_symmetry.space_group_name_H-M   'P 1'
#
loop_
_entity.id
_entity.type
_entity.pdbx_description
1 polymer ?
#
loop_
_entity_poly.entity_id
_entity_poly.type
_entity_poly.pdbx_seq_one_letter_code
_entity_poly.pdbx_strand_id
1 'polypeptide(L)'
;MSTLHVLSHSPFSDTRLSSCLRILGSQDALLLCGDAVYALQPESHPLKALEQKIETLTLFFLAEDLTARNLECPWWATSIDYPAFVELSVRYDKVNSWL
;
A
#
# COMPACT_ATOMS: atom_id res chain seq x y z
N MET A 1 -2.76 8.47 -17.28
CA MET A 1 -3.80 8.13 -16.30
C MET A 1 -3.18 7.53 -15.05
N SER A 2 -3.71 7.89 -13.89
CA SER A 2 -3.19 7.41 -12.61
C SER A 2 -4.28 6.72 -11.82
N THR A 3 -3.92 5.64 -11.14
CA THR A 3 -4.83 4.86 -10.32
C THR A 3 -4.24 4.70 -8.91
N LEU A 4 -5.07 4.96 -7.90
CA LEU A 4 -4.74 4.64 -6.52
C LEU A 4 -5.34 3.27 -6.21
N HIS A 5 -4.48 2.28 -5.98
CA HIS A 5 -4.91 0.94 -5.61
C HIS A 5 -4.96 0.83 -4.10
N VAL A 6 -6.11 0.47 -3.56
CA VAL A 6 -6.33 0.36 -2.12
C VAL A 6 -6.48 -1.10 -1.74
N LEU A 7 -5.59 -1.58 -0.87
CA LEU A 7 -5.61 -2.93 -0.33
C LEU A 7 -5.94 -2.87 1.15
N SER A 8 -6.85 -3.74 1.58
CA SER A 8 -7.26 -3.82 2.98
C SER A 8 -7.13 -5.23 3.58
N HIS A 9 -6.81 -6.22 2.76
CA HIS A 9 -6.66 -7.61 3.21
C HIS A 9 -5.20 -7.98 3.45
N SER A 10 -4.98 -8.85 4.43
CA SER A 10 -3.63 -9.32 4.74
C SER A 10 -3.00 -10.00 3.52
N PRO A 11 -1.73 -9.67 3.19
CA PRO A 11 -1.03 -10.33 2.09
C PRO A 11 -0.70 -11.79 2.39
N PHE A 12 -0.85 -12.22 3.64
CA PHE A 12 -0.60 -13.61 4.03
C PHE A 12 -1.82 -14.49 3.84
N SER A 13 -3.01 -13.91 3.64
CA SER A 13 -4.25 -14.67 3.50
C SER A 13 -4.67 -14.88 2.04
N ASP A 14 -4.12 -14.09 1.10
CA ASP A 14 -4.47 -14.23 -0.31
C ASP A 14 -3.40 -13.59 -1.20
N THR A 15 -3.68 -13.49 -2.50
CA THR A 15 -2.73 -13.03 -3.51
C THR A 15 -3.04 -11.64 -4.07
N ARG A 16 -3.91 -10.88 -3.42
CA ARG A 16 -4.30 -9.55 -3.92
C ARG A 16 -3.10 -8.63 -4.11
N LEU A 17 -2.18 -8.59 -3.14
CA LEU A 17 -0.99 -7.76 -3.26
C LEU A 17 -0.14 -8.16 -4.47
N SER A 18 0.12 -9.44 -4.64
CA SER A 18 0.90 -9.92 -5.78
C SER A 18 0.26 -9.55 -7.11
N SER A 19 -1.07 -9.72 -7.19
CA SER A 19 -1.83 -9.39 -8.40
C SER A 19 -1.77 -7.88 -8.67
N CYS A 20 -1.92 -7.07 -7.65
CA CYS A 20 -1.85 -5.62 -7.78
C CYS A 20 -0.47 -5.17 -8.27
N LEU A 21 0.60 -5.71 -7.70
CA LEU A 21 1.96 -5.34 -8.07
C LEU A 21 2.27 -5.67 -9.53
N ARG A 22 1.65 -6.71 -10.09
CA ARG A 22 1.87 -7.07 -11.50
C ARG A 22 1.27 -6.06 -12.46
N ILE A 23 0.18 -5.40 -12.09
CA ILE A 23 -0.51 -4.47 -12.99
C ILE A 23 -0.21 -3.00 -12.67
N LEU A 24 0.56 -2.74 -11.62
CA LEU A 24 0.84 -1.38 -11.17
C LEU A 24 1.65 -0.64 -12.21
N GLY A 25 1.10 0.48 -12.71
CA GLY A 25 1.79 1.33 -13.67
C GLY A 25 2.69 2.36 -12.99
N SER A 26 3.53 3.03 -13.77
CA SER A 26 4.48 4.02 -13.23
C SER A 26 3.80 5.26 -12.63
N GLN A 27 2.56 5.54 -13.04
CA GLN A 27 1.79 6.68 -12.52
C GLN A 27 0.84 6.27 -11.40
N ASP A 28 0.80 4.99 -11.06
CA ASP A 28 -0.10 4.47 -10.06
C ASP A 28 0.53 4.53 -8.67
N ALA A 29 -0.32 4.46 -7.65
CA ALA A 29 0.13 4.36 -6.27
C ALA A 29 -0.60 3.21 -5.58
N LEU A 30 0.01 2.73 -4.51
CA LEU A 30 -0.53 1.66 -3.67
C LEU A 30 -0.78 2.23 -2.27
N LEU A 31 -1.97 1.99 -1.73
CA LEU A 31 -2.30 2.39 -0.37
C LEU A 31 -2.67 1.15 0.43
N LEU A 32 -1.99 0.95 1.55
CA LEU A 32 -2.25 -0.15 2.46
C LEU A 32 -3.03 0.35 3.67
N CYS A 33 -4.14 -0.31 3.97
CA CYS A 33 -4.93 -0.02 5.17
C CYS A 33 -5.39 -1.32 5.80
N GLY A 34 -5.90 -1.25 7.04
CA GLY A 34 -6.32 -2.43 7.76
C GLY A 34 -5.21 -3.48 7.81
N ASP A 35 -5.56 -4.73 7.59
CA ASP A 35 -4.60 -5.83 7.64
C ASP A 35 -3.59 -5.84 6.50
N ALA A 36 -3.83 -5.05 5.44
CA ALA A 36 -2.85 -4.95 4.35
C ALA A 36 -1.51 -4.37 4.82
N VAL A 37 -1.49 -3.59 5.91
CA VAL A 37 -0.24 -3.05 6.44
C VAL A 37 0.72 -4.13 6.95
N TYR A 38 0.26 -5.36 7.15
CA TYR A 38 1.15 -6.49 7.46
C TYR A 38 2.15 -6.76 6.33
N ALA A 39 1.93 -6.21 5.13
CA ALA A 39 2.94 -6.28 4.08
C ALA A 39 4.24 -5.60 4.46
N LEU A 40 4.21 -4.74 5.48
CA LEU A 40 5.40 -4.03 5.98
C LEU A 40 6.06 -4.77 7.15
N GLN A 41 5.62 -5.98 7.47
CA GLN A 41 6.22 -6.77 8.53
C GLN A 41 7.67 -7.13 8.17
N PRO A 42 8.64 -6.87 9.08
CA PRO A 42 10.06 -7.14 8.80
C PRO A 42 10.31 -8.59 8.37
N GLU A 43 11.22 -8.76 7.42
CA GLU A 43 11.66 -10.05 6.92
C GLU A 43 10.58 -10.91 6.26
N SER A 44 9.45 -10.30 5.90
CA SER A 44 8.37 -11.02 5.24
C SER A 44 8.54 -11.04 3.72
N HIS A 45 7.95 -12.04 3.05
CA HIS A 45 7.93 -12.10 1.60
C HIS A 45 7.22 -10.89 0.97
N PRO A 46 6.06 -10.43 1.48
CA PRO A 46 5.42 -9.23 0.94
C PRO A 46 6.32 -8.00 1.02
N LEU A 47 7.04 -7.81 2.13
CA LEU A 47 7.94 -6.68 2.26
C LEU A 47 9.07 -6.74 1.23
N LYS A 48 9.64 -7.91 1.02
CA LYS A 48 10.71 -8.10 0.03
C LYS A 48 10.22 -7.81 -1.38
N ALA A 49 8.99 -8.21 -1.70
CA ALA A 49 8.39 -7.93 -3.00
C ALA A 49 8.22 -6.41 -3.21
N LEU A 50 7.82 -5.68 -2.18
CA LEU A 50 7.72 -4.23 -2.25
C LEU A 50 9.09 -3.58 -2.38
N GLU A 51 10.07 -4.06 -1.64
CA GLU A 51 11.44 -3.52 -1.67
C GLU A 51 12.08 -3.64 -3.04
N GLN A 52 11.75 -4.67 -3.79
CA GLN A 52 12.27 -4.84 -5.15
C GLN A 52 11.75 -3.78 -6.11
N LYS A 53 10.71 -3.05 -5.76
CA LYS A 53 10.09 -2.05 -6.60
C LYS A 53 10.23 -0.63 -6.06
N ILE A 54 11.10 -0.41 -5.07
CA ILE A 54 11.25 0.89 -4.40
C ILE A 54 11.43 2.05 -5.39
N GLU A 55 12.22 1.86 -6.43
CA GLU A 55 12.56 2.92 -7.37
C GLU A 55 11.37 3.44 -8.17
N THR A 56 10.36 2.60 -8.38
CA THR A 56 9.20 2.96 -9.19
C THR A 56 7.89 2.97 -8.40
N LEU A 57 7.93 2.49 -7.15
CA LEU A 57 6.73 2.32 -6.34
C LEU A 57 6.43 3.58 -5.52
N THR A 58 5.19 4.07 -5.62
CA THR A 58 4.66 5.07 -4.71
C THR A 58 3.76 4.35 -3.72
N LEU A 59 4.18 4.28 -2.47
CA LEU A 59 3.48 3.53 -1.43
C LEU A 59 3.04 4.45 -0.30
N PHE A 60 1.74 4.39 0.01
CA PHE A 60 1.14 5.03 1.16
C PHE A 60 0.59 3.97 2.12
N PHE A 61 0.48 4.31 3.38
CA PHE A 61 -0.21 3.46 4.35
C PHE A 61 -0.86 4.33 5.43
N LEU A 62 -1.95 3.83 6.02
CA LEU A 62 -2.61 4.54 7.11
C LEU A 62 -1.79 4.38 8.39
N ALA A 63 -1.37 5.51 8.96
CA ALA A 63 -0.51 5.54 10.14
C ALA A 63 -1.13 4.81 11.33
N GLU A 64 -2.41 5.02 11.57
CA GLU A 64 -3.06 4.39 12.72
C GLU A 64 -3.15 2.88 12.59
N ASP A 65 -3.29 2.36 11.38
CA ASP A 65 -3.33 0.91 11.15
C ASP A 65 -1.97 0.27 11.41
N LEU A 66 -0.91 0.95 10.99
CA LEU A 66 0.46 0.48 11.24
C LEU A 66 0.77 0.49 12.73
N THR A 67 0.42 1.58 13.41
CA THR A 67 0.65 1.74 14.85
C THR A 67 -0.12 0.69 15.65
N ALA A 68 -1.37 0.43 15.26
CA ALA A 68 -2.20 -0.57 15.95
C ALA A 68 -1.59 -1.96 15.90
N ARG A 69 -0.79 -2.25 14.88
CA ARG A 69 -0.14 -3.55 14.69
C ARG A 69 1.33 -3.55 15.10
N ASN A 70 1.79 -2.45 15.68
CA ASN A 70 3.16 -2.30 16.17
C ASN A 70 4.21 -2.60 15.10
N LEU A 71 3.98 -2.09 13.89
CA LEU A 71 4.90 -2.25 12.77
C LEU A 71 5.69 -0.97 12.55
N GLU A 72 6.91 -1.11 12.02
CA GLU A 72 7.76 0.03 11.74
C GLU A 72 7.48 0.60 10.34
N CYS A 73 7.64 1.92 10.21
CA CYS A 73 7.48 2.62 8.95
C CYS A 73 8.77 2.53 8.13
N PRO A 74 8.72 1.93 6.93
CA PRO A 74 9.89 1.96 6.03
C PRO A 74 10.16 3.38 5.56
N TRP A 75 11.44 3.73 5.38
CA TRP A 75 11.82 5.07 4.94
C TRP A 75 11.28 5.43 3.55
N TRP A 76 11.00 4.43 2.73
CA TRP A 76 10.55 4.61 1.34
C TRP A 76 9.03 4.64 1.20
N ALA A 77 8.29 4.49 2.28
CA ALA A 77 6.83 4.56 2.27
C ALA A 77 6.36 5.83 2.98
N THR A 78 5.18 6.30 2.62
CA THR A 78 4.61 7.53 3.18
C THR A 78 3.44 7.22 4.10
N SER A 79 3.56 7.67 5.35
CA SER A 79 2.49 7.56 6.34
C SER A 79 1.45 8.65 6.11
N ILE A 80 0.18 8.28 6.10
CA ILE A 80 -0.91 9.24 5.95
C ILE A 80 -2.01 8.98 6.99
N ASP A 81 -2.82 10.01 7.22
CA ASP A 81 -4.03 9.91 8.03
C ASP A 81 -5.27 9.84 7.12
N TYR A 82 -6.45 9.73 7.71
CA TYR A 82 -7.69 9.66 6.92
C TYR A 82 -7.95 10.90 6.06
N PRO A 83 -7.76 12.14 6.57
CA PRO A 83 -7.91 13.31 5.71
C PRO A 83 -6.99 13.27 4.49
N ALA A 84 -5.75 12.83 4.65
CA ALA A 84 -4.81 12.70 3.53
C ALA A 84 -5.26 11.59 2.56
N PHE A 85 -5.83 10.52 3.07
CA PHE A 85 -6.40 9.46 2.22
C PHE A 85 -7.51 10.02 1.34
N VAL A 86 -8.41 10.81 1.91
CA VAL A 86 -9.49 11.44 1.13
C VAL A 86 -8.91 12.34 0.05
N GLU A 87 -7.89 13.15 0.37
CA GLU A 87 -7.23 13.99 -0.62
C GLU A 87 -6.61 13.18 -1.76
N LEU A 88 -5.97 12.06 -1.44
CA LEU A 88 -5.37 11.18 -2.45
C LEU A 88 -6.44 10.59 -3.36
N SER A 89 -7.58 10.20 -2.80
CA SER A 89 -8.65 9.60 -3.60
C SER A 89 -9.23 10.57 -4.63
N VAL A 90 -9.12 11.87 -4.37
CA VAL A 90 -9.57 12.91 -5.30
C VAL A 90 -8.45 13.25 -6.31
N ARG A 91 -7.19 13.17 -5.88
CA ARG A 91 -6.04 13.55 -6.72
C ARG A 91 -5.79 12.57 -7.85
N TYR A 92 -5.99 11.26 -7.60
CA TYR A 92 -5.78 10.25 -8.62
C TYR A 92 -7.00 10.16 -9.54
N ASP A 93 -6.77 9.82 -10.80
CA ASP A 93 -7.83 9.72 -11.80
C ASP A 93 -8.85 8.63 -11.43
N LYS A 94 -8.34 7.53 -10.86
CA LYS A 94 -9.18 6.41 -10.46
C LYS A 94 -8.75 5.89 -9.10
N VAL A 95 -9.70 5.31 -8.38
CA VAL A 95 -9.42 4.54 -7.15
C VAL A 95 -9.94 3.12 -7.36
N ASN A 96 -9.06 2.15 -7.19
CA ASN A 96 -9.41 0.74 -7.34
C ASN A 96 -9.23 0.06 -5.98
N SER A 97 -10.35 -0.32 -5.37
CA SER A 97 -10.33 -1.06 -4.10
C SER A 97 -10.33 -2.56 -4.40
N TRP A 98 -9.33 -3.24 -3.88
CA TRP A 98 -9.18 -4.69 -4.04
C TRP A 98 -9.96 -5.38 -2.93
N LEU A 99 -11.22 -5.65 -3.19
CA LEU A 99 -12.14 -6.26 -2.21
C LEU A 99 -12.04 -7.77 -2.13
#